data_23d1d051876efcafaf92f88ec09727e4
#
_entry.id   23d1d051876efcafaf92f88ec09727e4
#
_cell.length_a   1.000
_cell.length_b   1.000
_cell.length_c   1.000
_cell.angle_alpha   90.00
_cell.angle_beta   90.00
_cell.angle_gamma   90.00
#
_symmetry.space_group_name_H-M   'P 1'
#
loop_
_entity.id
_entity.type
_entity.pdbx_description
1 polymer ?
#
loop_
_entity_poly.entity_id
_entity_poly.type
_entity_poly.pdbx_seq_one_letter_code
_entity_poly.pdbx_strand_id
1 'polypeptide(L)'
;MIQYIEGKMLRDMFVSGANNLQNHKELVDKLNVFPVPDGDTGTNMSLTISYAMKELAKVENDSITEIGKSLSKGSLMGARGNSGVILSQIIRGFSKSIEGKEQISTEDLAKAFKNGSDTAYKAVIKPIEGTILTVVRESGEYAIKAAKKEKDLLKFLEMVIDEANKSLERTPELLKNLKEAGVVDS
;
A
#
# COMPACT_ATOMS: atom_id res chain seq x y z
N MET A 1 -14.64 2.04 -20.21
CA MET A 1 -14.93 1.74 -18.77
C MET A 1 -14.36 0.37 -18.42
N ILE A 2 -13.46 0.31 -17.46
CA ILE A 2 -12.91 -0.94 -16.92
C ILE A 2 -13.59 -1.18 -15.57
N GLN A 3 -14.31 -2.29 -15.42
CA GLN A 3 -15.10 -2.58 -14.20
C GLN A 3 -14.46 -3.62 -13.28
N TYR A 4 -13.57 -4.44 -13.81
CA TYR A 4 -12.97 -5.54 -13.06
C TYR A 4 -11.47 -5.64 -13.32
N ILE A 5 -10.74 -6.06 -12.29
CA ILE A 5 -9.33 -6.45 -12.37
C ILE A 5 -9.29 -7.97 -12.42
N GLU A 6 -8.66 -8.50 -13.45
CA GLU A 6 -8.32 -9.93 -13.57
C GLU A 6 -6.90 -10.19 -13.06
N GLY A 7 -6.55 -11.45 -12.88
CA GLY A 7 -5.26 -11.82 -12.30
C GLY A 7 -4.05 -11.26 -13.03
N LYS A 8 -4.04 -11.30 -14.37
CA LYS A 8 -2.95 -10.69 -15.15
C LYS A 8 -2.81 -9.20 -14.88
N MET A 9 -3.93 -8.47 -14.88
CA MET A 9 -3.94 -7.03 -14.58
C MET A 9 -3.44 -6.75 -13.17
N LEU A 10 -3.89 -7.52 -12.17
CA LEU A 10 -3.43 -7.40 -10.78
C LEU A 10 -1.91 -7.57 -10.68
N ARG A 11 -1.35 -8.59 -11.34
CA ARG A 11 0.09 -8.82 -11.44
C ARG A 11 0.80 -7.60 -12.01
N ASP A 12 0.35 -7.10 -13.15
CA ASP A 12 0.96 -5.97 -13.86
C ASP A 12 0.89 -4.69 -13.01
N MET A 13 -0.19 -4.46 -12.27
CA MET A 13 -0.35 -3.33 -11.35
C MET A 13 0.66 -3.39 -10.20
N PHE A 14 0.88 -4.55 -9.58
CA PHE A 14 1.87 -4.69 -8.52
C PHE A 14 3.30 -4.54 -9.03
N VAL A 15 3.62 -5.08 -10.20
CA VAL A 15 4.93 -4.89 -10.84
C VAL A 15 5.17 -3.40 -11.13
N SER A 16 4.18 -2.71 -11.70
CA SER A 16 4.26 -1.27 -11.95
C SER A 16 4.45 -0.47 -10.65
N GLY A 17 3.69 -0.78 -9.61
CA GLY A 17 3.82 -0.14 -8.29
C GLY A 17 5.20 -0.36 -7.66
N ALA A 18 5.75 -1.57 -7.75
CA ALA A 18 7.08 -1.89 -7.26
C ALA A 18 8.16 -1.10 -8.00
N ASN A 19 8.05 -0.97 -9.33
CA ASN A 19 8.95 -0.16 -10.13
C ASN A 19 8.85 1.33 -9.76
N ASN A 20 7.64 1.84 -9.56
CA ASN A 20 7.43 3.22 -9.16
C ASN A 20 8.08 3.54 -7.81
N LEU A 21 7.91 2.65 -6.82
CA LEU A 21 8.57 2.78 -5.52
C LEU A 21 10.11 2.76 -5.65
N GLN A 22 10.64 1.85 -6.45
CA GLN A 22 12.08 1.76 -6.70
C GLN A 22 12.63 3.04 -7.33
N ASN A 23 11.91 3.64 -8.28
CA ASN A 23 12.29 4.88 -8.95
C ASN A 23 12.27 6.10 -8.01
N HIS A 24 11.45 6.07 -6.96
CA HIS A 24 11.31 7.15 -5.99
C HIS A 24 12.00 6.87 -4.64
N LYS A 25 12.73 5.76 -4.54
CA LYS A 25 13.37 5.30 -3.30
C LYS A 25 14.18 6.39 -2.60
N GLU A 26 15.04 7.09 -3.33
CA GLU A 26 15.91 8.13 -2.78
C GLU A 26 15.13 9.35 -2.29
N LEU A 27 14.02 9.69 -2.95
CA LEU A 27 13.14 10.77 -2.50
C LEU A 27 12.50 10.40 -1.16
N VAL A 28 11.99 9.18 -1.05
CA VAL A 28 11.37 8.68 0.19
C VAL A 28 12.41 8.60 1.31
N ASP A 29 13.63 8.15 1.05
CA ASP A 29 14.72 8.14 2.02
C ASP A 29 15.01 9.57 2.56
N LYS A 30 15.01 10.58 1.70
CA LYS A 30 15.22 11.99 2.09
C LYS A 30 14.11 12.57 2.97
N LEU A 31 12.89 12.06 2.86
CA LEU A 31 11.75 12.49 3.67
C LEU A 31 11.72 11.84 5.06
N ASN A 32 12.54 10.82 5.27
CA ASN A 32 12.53 10.04 6.50
C ASN A 32 13.13 10.81 7.67
N VAL A 33 12.28 11.40 8.51
CA VAL A 33 12.65 12.11 9.74
C VAL A 33 12.01 11.50 10.99
N PHE A 34 11.09 10.56 10.84
CA PHE A 34 10.37 9.91 11.93
C PHE A 34 10.21 8.40 11.64
N PRO A 35 10.27 7.51 12.64
CA PRO A 35 10.59 7.78 14.07
C PRO A 35 12.09 8.07 14.33
N VAL A 36 12.95 7.63 13.42
CA VAL A 36 14.40 7.84 13.46
C VAL A 36 14.83 8.38 12.11
N PRO A 37 15.58 9.49 12.05
CA PRO A 37 16.01 10.11 10.78
C PRO A 37 17.25 9.41 10.21
N ASP A 38 17.16 8.11 9.94
CA ASP A 38 18.24 7.29 9.38
C ASP A 38 18.23 7.20 7.85
N GLY A 39 17.20 7.80 7.21
CA GLY A 39 17.16 7.95 5.75
C GLY A 39 17.01 6.64 5.01
N ASP A 40 16.30 5.67 5.54
CA ASP A 40 16.22 4.32 4.98
C ASP A 40 14.79 3.83 4.64
N THR A 41 13.76 4.67 4.81
CA THR A 41 12.36 4.28 4.57
C THR A 41 12.15 3.76 3.14
N GLY A 42 12.57 4.51 2.13
CA GLY A 42 12.45 4.12 0.73
C GLY A 42 13.25 2.87 0.40
N THR A 43 14.46 2.76 0.94
CA THR A 43 15.32 1.58 0.80
C THR A 43 14.65 0.35 1.41
N ASN A 44 14.13 0.44 2.63
CA ASN A 44 13.46 -0.66 3.32
C ASN A 44 12.18 -1.11 2.60
N MET A 45 11.35 -0.17 2.17
CA MET A 45 10.13 -0.49 1.42
C MET A 45 10.45 -1.11 0.05
N SER A 46 11.45 -0.59 -0.66
CA SER A 46 11.89 -1.14 -1.95
C SER A 46 12.44 -2.56 -1.81
N LEU A 47 13.22 -2.84 -0.79
CA LEU A 47 13.68 -4.21 -0.50
C LEU A 47 12.51 -5.13 -0.17
N THR A 48 11.58 -4.68 0.64
CA THR A 48 10.38 -5.45 1.01
C THR A 48 9.56 -5.84 -0.22
N ILE A 49 9.24 -4.87 -1.09
CA ILE A 49 8.44 -5.14 -2.29
C ILE A 49 9.21 -5.99 -3.32
N SER A 50 10.53 -5.87 -3.38
CA SER A 50 11.34 -6.68 -4.29
C SER A 50 11.25 -8.18 -3.98
N TYR A 51 11.16 -8.54 -2.71
CA TYR A 51 10.90 -9.94 -2.30
C TYR A 51 9.52 -10.41 -2.70
N ALA A 52 8.50 -9.55 -2.59
CA ALA A 52 7.17 -9.85 -3.11
C ALA A 52 7.19 -10.11 -4.62
N MET A 53 7.94 -9.30 -5.38
CA MET A 53 8.10 -9.50 -6.83
C MET A 53 8.84 -10.81 -7.17
N LYS A 54 9.84 -11.21 -6.39
CA LYS A 54 10.54 -12.50 -6.55
C LYS A 54 9.60 -13.70 -6.33
N GLU A 55 8.73 -13.64 -5.33
CA GLU A 55 7.74 -14.70 -5.10
C GLU A 55 6.65 -14.66 -6.17
N LEU A 56 6.19 -13.49 -6.59
CA LEU A 56 5.22 -13.33 -7.66
C LEU A 56 5.71 -13.93 -9.00
N ALA A 57 7.00 -13.77 -9.31
CA ALA A 57 7.61 -14.32 -10.52
C ALA A 57 7.55 -15.85 -10.61
N LYS A 58 7.35 -16.54 -9.48
CA LYS A 58 7.20 -18.00 -9.43
C LYS A 58 5.78 -18.49 -9.72
N VAL A 59 4.81 -17.58 -9.74
CA VAL A 59 3.40 -17.90 -10.02
C VAL A 59 3.19 -17.95 -11.52
N GLU A 60 2.94 -19.13 -12.06
CA GLU A 60 2.83 -19.37 -13.51
C GLU A 60 1.44 -19.07 -14.07
N ASN A 61 0.40 -19.05 -13.22
CA ASN A 61 -0.97 -18.77 -13.62
C ASN A 61 -1.42 -17.35 -13.23
N ASP A 62 -2.59 -16.94 -13.70
CA ASP A 62 -3.22 -15.66 -13.39
C ASP A 62 -4.30 -15.76 -12.30
N SER A 63 -4.17 -16.72 -11.38
CA SER A 63 -5.05 -16.84 -10.22
C SER A 63 -4.83 -15.67 -9.27
N ILE A 64 -5.88 -14.87 -9.03
CA ILE A 64 -5.86 -13.78 -8.05
C ILE A 64 -5.44 -14.27 -6.67
N THR A 65 -5.92 -15.43 -6.26
CA THR A 65 -5.58 -16.06 -4.98
C THR A 65 -4.09 -16.38 -4.89
N GLU A 66 -3.52 -17.02 -5.91
CA GLU A 66 -2.09 -17.39 -5.91
C GLU A 66 -1.19 -16.14 -5.99
N ILE A 67 -1.57 -15.16 -6.80
CA ILE A 67 -0.90 -13.86 -6.87
C ILE A 67 -0.90 -13.20 -5.48
N GLY A 68 -2.07 -13.08 -4.83
CA GLY A 68 -2.18 -12.50 -3.50
C GLY A 68 -1.35 -13.23 -2.44
N LYS A 69 -1.38 -14.56 -2.42
CA LYS A 69 -0.57 -15.38 -1.50
C LYS A 69 0.93 -15.15 -1.71
N SER A 70 1.38 -15.10 -2.95
CA SER A 70 2.79 -14.86 -3.28
C SER A 70 3.27 -13.47 -2.84
N LEU A 71 2.45 -12.44 -3.08
CA LEU A 71 2.73 -11.07 -2.65
C LEU A 71 2.82 -10.96 -1.12
N SER A 72 1.87 -11.55 -0.41
CA SER A 72 1.86 -11.59 1.05
C SER A 72 3.07 -12.33 1.62
N LYS A 73 3.36 -13.52 1.11
CA LYS A 73 4.52 -14.32 1.54
C LYS A 73 5.82 -13.59 1.27
N GLY A 74 6.04 -13.10 0.06
CA GLY A 74 7.28 -12.44 -0.33
C GLY A 74 7.54 -11.16 0.44
N SER A 75 6.53 -10.30 0.59
CA SER A 75 6.68 -9.07 1.37
C SER A 75 6.97 -9.33 2.84
N LEU A 76 6.36 -10.36 3.44
CA LEU A 76 6.62 -10.75 4.82
C LEU A 76 8.05 -11.27 5.00
N MET A 77 8.52 -12.13 4.10
CA MET A 77 9.90 -12.66 4.14
C MET A 77 10.95 -11.57 3.89
N GLY A 78 10.63 -10.59 3.08
CA GLY A 78 11.50 -9.47 2.73
C GLY A 78 11.36 -8.23 3.61
N ALA A 79 10.48 -8.24 4.60
CA ALA A 79 10.21 -7.07 5.45
C ALA A 79 11.48 -6.52 6.11
N ARG A 80 11.73 -5.22 5.92
CA ARG A 80 12.87 -4.50 6.47
C ARG A 80 12.41 -3.21 7.12
N GLY A 81 12.94 -2.96 8.32
CA GLY A 81 12.60 -1.77 9.09
C GLY A 81 11.13 -1.68 9.46
N ASN A 82 10.73 -0.63 10.16
CA ASN A 82 9.33 -0.39 10.52
C ASN A 82 8.44 -0.21 9.29
N SER A 83 8.92 0.56 8.30
CA SER A 83 8.19 0.84 7.06
C SER A 83 7.95 -0.42 6.24
N GLY A 84 8.94 -1.29 6.10
CA GLY A 84 8.80 -2.57 5.39
C GLY A 84 7.85 -3.53 6.10
N VAL A 85 7.89 -3.59 7.43
CA VAL A 85 6.93 -4.39 8.22
C VAL A 85 5.50 -3.87 8.01
N ILE A 86 5.27 -2.57 8.09
CA ILE A 86 3.95 -1.97 7.85
C ILE A 86 3.48 -2.28 6.42
N LEU A 87 4.32 -2.06 5.41
CA LEU A 87 3.99 -2.37 4.01
C LEU A 87 3.62 -3.85 3.85
N SER A 88 4.36 -4.77 4.47
CA SER A 88 4.05 -6.20 4.41
C SER A 88 2.69 -6.54 5.01
N GLN A 89 2.28 -5.86 6.08
CA GLN A 89 0.97 -6.06 6.70
C GLN A 89 -0.17 -5.45 5.87
N ILE A 90 0.06 -4.32 5.22
CA ILE A 90 -0.90 -3.75 4.24
C ILE A 90 -1.13 -4.76 3.10
N ILE A 91 -0.06 -5.28 2.50
CA ILE A 91 -0.13 -6.28 1.42
C ILE A 91 -0.83 -7.56 1.92
N ARG A 92 -0.54 -8.01 3.12
CA ARG A 92 -1.18 -9.20 3.72
C ARG A 92 -2.70 -9.03 3.86
N GLY A 93 -3.15 -7.91 4.43
CA GLY A 93 -4.58 -7.63 4.58
C GLY A 93 -5.29 -7.46 3.25
N PHE A 94 -4.67 -6.78 2.30
CA PHE A 94 -5.13 -6.66 0.92
C PHE A 94 -5.30 -8.05 0.26
N SER A 95 -4.26 -8.85 0.30
CA SER A 95 -4.23 -10.18 -0.34
C SER A 95 -5.28 -11.13 0.24
N LYS A 96 -5.47 -11.09 1.56
CA LYS A 96 -6.50 -11.90 2.21
C LYS A 96 -7.91 -11.50 1.78
N SER A 97 -8.14 -10.22 1.55
CA SER A 97 -9.45 -9.69 1.11
C SER A 97 -9.87 -10.15 -0.28
N ILE A 98 -8.92 -10.42 -1.15
CA ILE A 98 -9.18 -10.85 -2.55
C ILE A 98 -9.08 -12.36 -2.75
N GLU A 99 -8.81 -13.13 -1.70
CA GLU A 99 -8.71 -14.58 -1.77
C GLU A 99 -10.03 -15.21 -2.24
N GLY A 100 -9.95 -16.16 -3.18
CA GLY A 100 -11.10 -16.86 -3.75
C GLY A 100 -11.85 -16.10 -4.85
N LYS A 101 -11.40 -14.90 -5.22
CA LYS A 101 -12.04 -14.12 -6.29
C LYS A 101 -11.44 -14.45 -7.65
N GLU A 102 -12.30 -14.50 -8.67
CA GLU A 102 -11.89 -14.64 -10.08
C GLU A 102 -11.64 -13.27 -10.73
N GLN A 103 -12.31 -12.24 -10.23
CA GLN A 103 -12.16 -10.85 -10.64
C GLN A 103 -12.41 -9.91 -9.46
N ILE A 104 -11.88 -8.72 -9.50
CA ILE A 104 -11.96 -7.71 -8.43
C ILE A 104 -12.71 -6.49 -8.97
N SER A 105 -13.86 -6.16 -8.37
CA SER A 105 -14.59 -4.93 -8.63
C SER A 105 -14.01 -3.74 -7.84
N THR A 106 -14.51 -2.53 -8.09
CA THR A 106 -14.18 -1.34 -7.26
C THR A 106 -14.55 -1.56 -5.80
N GLU A 107 -15.65 -2.25 -5.51
CA GLU A 107 -16.08 -2.56 -4.14
C GLU A 107 -15.14 -3.56 -3.47
N ASP A 108 -14.71 -4.59 -4.19
CA ASP A 108 -13.73 -5.56 -3.70
C ASP A 108 -12.38 -4.90 -3.44
N LEU A 109 -11.95 -4.03 -4.34
CA LEU A 109 -10.70 -3.30 -4.21
C LEU A 109 -10.73 -2.33 -3.02
N ALA A 110 -11.85 -1.62 -2.81
CA ALA A 110 -12.05 -0.76 -1.66
C ALA A 110 -11.97 -1.53 -0.33
N LYS A 111 -12.61 -2.71 -0.26
CA LYS A 111 -12.51 -3.62 0.89
C LYS A 111 -11.08 -4.10 1.11
N ALA A 112 -10.35 -4.39 0.02
CA ALA A 112 -8.96 -4.82 0.10
C ALA A 112 -8.05 -3.72 0.67
N PHE A 113 -8.21 -2.46 0.25
CA PHE A 113 -7.50 -1.33 0.83
C PHE A 113 -7.83 -1.14 2.31
N LYS A 114 -9.11 -1.20 2.67
CA LYS A 114 -9.53 -1.08 4.07
C LYS A 114 -8.96 -2.21 4.95
N ASN A 115 -9.01 -3.46 4.48
CA ASN A 115 -8.44 -4.60 5.19
C ASN A 115 -6.91 -4.52 5.31
N GLY A 116 -6.22 -3.97 4.31
CA GLY A 116 -4.80 -3.67 4.38
C GLY A 116 -4.48 -2.72 5.52
N SER A 117 -5.21 -1.61 5.61
CA SER A 117 -5.12 -0.64 6.69
C SER A 117 -5.38 -1.29 8.06
N ASP A 118 -6.50 -1.99 8.22
CA ASP A 118 -6.87 -2.61 9.49
C ASP A 118 -5.84 -3.64 9.96
N THR A 119 -5.25 -4.39 9.04
CA THR A 119 -4.21 -5.37 9.33
C THR A 119 -2.93 -4.68 9.80
N ALA A 120 -2.53 -3.58 9.14
CA ALA A 120 -1.36 -2.80 9.53
C ALA A 120 -1.52 -2.19 10.93
N TYR A 121 -2.67 -1.58 11.23
CA TYR A 121 -2.95 -1.02 12.57
C TYR A 121 -2.90 -2.08 13.68
N LYS A 122 -3.40 -3.30 13.43
CA LYS A 122 -3.34 -4.41 14.39
C LYS A 122 -1.92 -4.93 14.64
N ALA A 123 -1.04 -4.79 13.67
CA ALA A 123 0.34 -5.26 13.76
C ALA A 123 1.26 -4.29 14.52
N VAL A 124 0.88 -3.04 14.65
CA VAL A 124 1.67 -2.00 15.34
C VAL A 124 1.17 -1.86 16.78
N ILE A 125 2.08 -2.03 17.75
CA ILE A 125 1.74 -1.97 19.19
C ILE A 125 1.17 -0.59 19.57
N LYS A 126 1.77 0.49 19.03
CA LYS A 126 1.36 1.87 19.30
C LYS A 126 1.29 2.62 17.97
N PRO A 127 0.15 2.58 17.26
CA PRO A 127 -0.04 3.35 16.05
C PRO A 127 0.12 4.86 16.31
N ILE A 128 0.82 5.54 15.42
CA ILE A 128 1.03 6.99 15.49
C ILE A 128 0.41 7.63 14.27
N GLU A 129 -0.46 8.63 14.50
CA GLU A 129 -1.09 9.39 13.44
C GLU A 129 -0.11 10.40 12.82
N GLY A 130 -0.39 10.76 11.55
CA GLY A 130 0.52 11.58 10.76
C GLY A 130 1.62 10.76 10.08
N THR A 131 1.40 9.45 9.91
CA THR A 131 2.33 8.52 9.27
C THR A 131 1.63 7.77 8.12
N ILE A 132 2.36 6.86 7.45
CA ILE A 132 1.79 5.94 6.44
C ILE A 132 0.51 5.25 6.94
N LEU A 133 0.39 4.99 8.25
CA LEU A 133 -0.81 4.39 8.83
C LEU A 133 -2.03 5.30 8.65
N THR A 134 -1.89 6.59 8.88
CA THR A 134 -2.96 7.57 8.64
C THR A 134 -3.36 7.60 7.17
N VAL A 135 -2.38 7.68 6.27
CA VAL A 135 -2.63 7.75 4.82
C VAL A 135 -3.37 6.50 4.33
N VAL A 136 -2.92 5.31 4.70
CA VAL A 136 -3.58 4.08 4.27
C VAL A 136 -4.98 3.91 4.87
N ARG A 137 -5.19 4.37 6.11
CA ARG A 137 -6.51 4.34 6.76
C ARG A 137 -7.49 5.28 6.07
N GLU A 138 -7.13 6.54 5.90
CA GLU A 138 -7.99 7.54 5.27
C GLU A 138 -8.31 7.17 3.83
N SER A 139 -7.31 6.68 3.07
CA SER A 139 -7.50 6.19 1.70
C SER A 139 -8.46 5.00 1.65
N GLY A 140 -8.33 4.03 2.55
CA GLY A 140 -9.21 2.87 2.62
C GLY A 140 -10.64 3.23 3.01
N GLU A 141 -10.84 4.11 3.98
CA GLU A 141 -12.15 4.62 4.38
C GLU A 141 -12.84 5.41 3.27
N TYR A 142 -12.08 6.23 2.55
CA TYR A 142 -12.57 6.96 1.39
C TYR A 142 -12.93 6.01 0.25
N ALA A 143 -12.10 5.02 -0.03
CA ALA A 143 -12.33 4.01 -1.07
C ALA A 143 -13.69 3.31 -0.89
N ILE A 144 -14.07 2.94 0.34
CA ILE A 144 -15.38 2.34 0.65
C ILE A 144 -16.53 3.27 0.25
N LYS A 145 -16.37 4.57 0.44
CA LYS A 145 -17.40 5.57 0.05
C LYS A 145 -17.43 5.78 -1.46
N ALA A 146 -16.27 5.89 -2.08
CA ALA A 146 -16.12 6.11 -3.52
C ALA A 146 -16.67 4.94 -4.36
N ALA A 147 -16.39 3.70 -3.97
CA ALA A 147 -16.84 2.50 -4.68
C ALA A 147 -18.36 2.33 -4.76
N LYS A 148 -19.12 2.99 -3.87
CA LYS A 148 -20.59 2.99 -3.94
C LYS A 148 -21.11 3.75 -5.16
N LYS A 149 -20.36 4.74 -5.64
CA LYS A 149 -20.76 5.65 -6.71
C LYS A 149 -20.00 5.44 -8.01
N GLU A 150 -18.69 5.13 -7.91
CA GLU A 150 -17.82 4.98 -9.06
C GLU A 150 -17.52 3.49 -9.33
N LYS A 151 -17.86 3.02 -10.54
CA LYS A 151 -17.65 1.64 -10.99
C LYS A 151 -16.55 1.53 -12.05
N ASP A 152 -16.11 2.64 -12.61
CA ASP A 152 -14.93 2.66 -13.47
C ASP A 152 -13.67 2.60 -12.62
N LEU A 153 -12.89 1.55 -12.76
CA LEU A 153 -11.68 1.32 -11.96
C LEU A 153 -10.64 2.43 -12.08
N LEU A 154 -10.46 2.99 -13.27
CA LEU A 154 -9.46 4.06 -13.46
C LEU A 154 -9.87 5.31 -12.68
N LYS A 155 -11.11 5.74 -12.83
CA LYS A 155 -11.64 6.90 -12.10
C LYS A 155 -11.65 6.66 -10.59
N PHE A 156 -12.04 5.45 -10.17
CA PHE A 156 -12.02 5.07 -8.77
C PHE A 156 -10.60 5.15 -8.18
N LEU A 157 -9.59 4.62 -8.87
CA LEU A 157 -8.20 4.68 -8.42
C LEU A 157 -7.67 6.11 -8.37
N GLU A 158 -8.00 6.94 -9.38
CA GLU A 158 -7.65 8.37 -9.35
C GLU A 158 -8.24 9.07 -8.11
N MET A 159 -9.50 8.82 -7.78
CA MET A 159 -10.14 9.37 -6.58
C MET A 159 -9.44 8.93 -5.29
N VAL A 160 -9.05 7.66 -5.19
CA VAL A 160 -8.35 7.12 -4.02
C VAL A 160 -6.94 7.72 -3.91
N ILE A 161 -6.22 7.86 -5.01
CA ILE A 161 -4.89 8.49 -5.04
C ILE A 161 -4.98 9.97 -4.63
N ASP A 162 -5.98 10.70 -5.11
CA ASP A 162 -6.19 12.09 -4.72
C ASP A 162 -6.43 12.22 -3.20
N GLU A 163 -7.22 11.33 -2.62
CA GLU A 163 -7.42 11.31 -1.17
C GLU A 163 -6.15 10.94 -0.41
N ALA A 164 -5.38 9.98 -0.91
CA ALA A 164 -4.07 9.62 -0.33
C ALA A 164 -3.12 10.82 -0.31
N ASN A 165 -3.06 11.58 -1.40
CA ASN A 165 -2.24 12.79 -1.49
C ASN A 165 -2.70 13.87 -0.49
N LYS A 166 -4.00 14.11 -0.37
CA LYS A 166 -4.55 15.04 0.64
C LYS A 166 -4.22 14.61 2.06
N SER A 167 -4.32 13.32 2.35
CA SER A 167 -3.93 12.76 3.64
C SER A 167 -2.43 12.95 3.91
N LEU A 168 -1.59 12.67 2.93
CA LEU A 168 -0.13 12.86 3.01
C LEU A 168 0.22 14.33 3.29
N GLU A 169 -0.39 15.27 2.60
CA GLU A 169 -0.17 16.71 2.80
C GLU A 169 -0.53 17.18 4.22
N ARG A 170 -1.47 16.51 4.89
CA ARG A 170 -1.87 16.82 6.27
C ARG A 170 -1.02 16.15 7.34
N THR A 171 -0.13 15.22 6.99
CA THR A 171 0.69 14.51 7.98
C THR A 171 1.49 15.44 8.90
N PRO A 172 2.06 16.58 8.45
CA PRO A 172 2.75 17.51 9.35
C PRO A 172 1.82 18.18 10.39
N GLU A 173 0.52 18.26 10.12
CA GLU A 173 -0.46 18.81 11.09
C GLU A 173 -0.72 17.84 12.25
N LEU A 174 -0.53 16.53 12.00
CA LEU A 174 -0.78 15.44 12.95
C LEU A 174 0.47 15.02 13.71
N LEU A 175 1.65 15.18 13.13
CA LEU A 175 2.92 14.74 13.70
C LEU A 175 3.94 15.91 13.75
N LYS A 176 4.23 16.37 14.98
CA LYS A 176 5.08 17.51 15.24
C LYS A 176 6.47 17.42 14.61
N ASN A 177 7.08 16.23 14.61
CA ASN A 177 8.39 16.00 14.01
C ASN A 177 8.44 16.39 12.52
N LEU A 178 7.39 16.06 11.76
CA LEU A 178 7.27 16.41 10.34
C LEU A 178 7.11 17.91 10.15
N LYS A 179 6.29 18.53 10.99
CA LYS A 179 6.08 20.00 10.95
C LYS A 179 7.37 20.76 11.23
N GLU A 180 8.13 20.33 12.23
CA GLU A 180 9.41 20.96 12.58
C GLU A 180 10.48 20.76 11.50
N ALA A 181 10.47 19.62 10.81
CA ALA A 181 11.37 19.34 9.69
C ALA A 181 10.91 19.97 8.37
N GLY A 182 9.67 20.45 8.28
CA GLY A 182 9.11 21.04 7.06
C GLY A 182 8.87 20.03 5.94
N VAL A 183 8.58 18.78 6.29
CA VAL A 183 8.34 17.67 5.33
C VAL A 183 7.03 16.96 5.62
N VAL A 184 6.53 16.21 4.65
CA VAL A 184 5.47 15.22 4.83
C VAL A 184 6.07 13.87 5.26
N ASP A 185 5.24 12.92 5.67
CA ASP A 185 5.70 11.57 6.01
C ASP A 185 6.36 10.86 4.79
N SER A 186 7.32 10.01 5.08
CA SER A 186 8.11 9.28 4.09
C SER A 186 7.42 8.02 3.57
#